data_d12776c2cb83c27a2f1c79f3b99f6f1e
#
_entry.id   d12776c2cb83c27a2f1c79f3b99f6f1e
#
_cell.length_a   1.000
_cell.length_b   1.000
_cell.length_c   1.000
_cell.angle_alpha   90.00
_cell.angle_beta   90.00
_cell.angle_gamma   90.00
#
_symmetry.space_group_name_H-M   'P 1'
#
loop_
_entity.id
_entity.type
_entity.pdbx_description
1 polymer ?
#
loop_
_entity_poly.entity_id
_entity_poly.type
_entity_poly.pdbx_seq_one_letter_code
_entity_poly.pdbx_strand_id
1 'polypeptide(L)'
;PAEYAGRSVGVMGTGIDVCYPKQHQALFRRMIAEGGCIVSELFPGTPPHKHTFPRRNRIVAGLSLGTVVTEAALQSGSLITARLTSEQGKQVFALPSDNDNVNAQGCHYLIREGATLVYHPDQIMSDLCHQLLEPVQLSEAKDDSTAHHLNQQTERLGPQSLFSDTTATPNDNVNP
;
A
#
# COMPACT_ATOMS: atom_id res chain seq x y z
N PRO A 1 -6.14 -4.03 -13.34
CA PRO A 1 -7.44 -4.36 -13.89
C PRO A 1 -8.53 -4.05 -12.88
N ALA A 2 -9.66 -3.47 -13.36
CA ALA A 2 -10.79 -3.05 -12.53
C ALA A 2 -11.39 -4.19 -11.67
N GLU A 3 -11.27 -5.41 -12.16
CA GLU A 3 -11.81 -6.63 -11.56
C GLU A 3 -11.32 -6.92 -10.14
N TYR A 4 -10.16 -6.40 -9.75
CA TYR A 4 -9.55 -6.62 -8.43
C TYR A 4 -9.50 -5.37 -7.54
N ALA A 5 -10.03 -4.25 -7.98
CA ALA A 5 -9.96 -2.97 -7.25
C ALA A 5 -10.62 -3.07 -5.87
N GLY A 6 -11.74 -3.78 -5.75
CA GLY A 6 -12.46 -4.02 -4.49
C GLY A 6 -11.73 -4.89 -3.46
N ARG A 7 -10.57 -5.48 -3.83
CA ARG A 7 -9.72 -6.27 -2.92
C ARG A 7 -8.40 -5.57 -2.62
N SER A 8 -8.28 -4.30 -2.98
CA SER A 8 -7.04 -3.55 -2.85
C SER A 8 -7.00 -2.76 -1.55
N VAL A 9 -5.84 -2.77 -0.89
CA VAL A 9 -5.55 -1.93 0.28
C VAL A 9 -4.51 -0.90 -0.10
N GLY A 10 -4.88 0.38 -0.06
CA GLY A 10 -3.95 1.49 -0.27
C GLY A 10 -3.36 1.98 1.05
N VAL A 11 -2.04 1.92 1.21
CA VAL A 11 -1.39 2.47 2.40
C VAL A 11 -0.76 3.81 2.04
N MET A 12 -1.18 4.89 2.71
CA MET A 12 -0.75 6.25 2.40
C MET A 12 0.59 6.59 3.06
N GLY A 13 1.41 7.38 2.35
CA GLY A 13 2.59 8.04 2.93
C GLY A 13 2.33 9.50 3.31
N THR A 14 1.04 9.88 3.41
CA THR A 14 0.50 11.20 3.75
C THR A 14 -0.65 11.04 4.72
N GLY A 15 -1.20 12.11 5.26
CA GLY A 15 -2.48 12.05 5.99
C GLY A 15 -3.57 11.44 5.11
N ILE A 16 -4.58 10.83 5.74
CA ILE A 16 -5.65 10.11 5.05
C ILE A 16 -6.45 11.00 4.10
N ASP A 17 -6.53 12.28 4.40
CA ASP A 17 -7.20 13.35 3.65
C ASP A 17 -6.33 13.95 2.53
N VAL A 18 -5.05 13.63 2.48
CA VAL A 18 -4.08 14.18 1.51
C VAL A 18 -3.78 13.17 0.41
N CYS A 19 -4.51 13.24 -0.71
CA CYS A 19 -4.25 12.39 -1.86
C CYS A 19 -2.91 12.74 -2.53
N TYR A 20 -1.99 11.76 -2.56
CA TYR A 20 -0.71 11.91 -3.26
C TYR A 20 -0.36 10.63 -4.04
N PRO A 21 0.01 10.72 -5.33
CA PRO A 21 -0.03 11.92 -6.18
C PRO A 21 -1.48 12.40 -6.44
N LYS A 22 -1.71 13.70 -6.58
CA LYS A 22 -3.06 14.28 -6.77
C LYS A 22 -3.81 13.70 -7.98
N GLN A 23 -3.09 13.34 -9.03
CA GLN A 23 -3.65 12.73 -10.25
C GLN A 23 -4.32 11.37 -10.00
N HIS A 24 -4.04 10.69 -8.89
CA HIS A 24 -4.62 9.39 -8.54
C HIS A 24 -5.90 9.50 -7.70
N GLN A 25 -6.44 10.70 -7.48
CA GLN A 25 -7.66 10.89 -6.68
C GLN A 25 -8.85 10.07 -7.20
N ALA A 26 -9.03 10.01 -8.52
CA ALA A 26 -10.09 9.20 -9.13
C ALA A 26 -9.89 7.70 -8.87
N LEU A 27 -8.63 7.22 -8.90
CA LEU A 27 -8.29 5.83 -8.57
C LEU A 27 -8.64 5.50 -7.10
N PHE A 28 -8.31 6.39 -6.17
CA PHE A 28 -8.60 6.17 -4.75
C PHE A 28 -10.09 6.12 -4.46
N ARG A 29 -10.87 7.05 -5.07
CA ARG A 29 -12.34 7.02 -4.97
C ARG A 29 -12.92 5.71 -5.51
N ARG A 30 -12.40 5.23 -6.65
CA ARG A 30 -12.82 3.97 -7.25
C ARG A 30 -12.47 2.77 -6.38
N MET A 31 -11.27 2.71 -5.80
CA MET A 31 -10.87 1.64 -4.88
C MET A 31 -11.85 1.51 -3.72
N ILE A 32 -12.23 2.64 -3.09
CA ILE A 32 -13.18 2.66 -1.97
C ILE A 32 -14.58 2.23 -2.44
N ALA A 33 -15.06 2.76 -3.57
CA ALA A 33 -16.39 2.45 -4.11
C ALA A 33 -16.56 0.97 -4.49
N GLU A 34 -15.46 0.31 -4.87
CA GLU A 34 -15.44 -1.11 -5.23
C GLU A 34 -15.12 -2.03 -4.03
N GLY A 35 -15.17 -1.53 -2.80
CA GLY A 35 -15.00 -2.31 -1.57
C GLY A 35 -13.55 -2.49 -1.11
N GLY A 36 -12.59 -1.78 -1.71
CA GLY A 36 -11.23 -1.67 -1.21
C GLY A 36 -11.13 -0.69 -0.04
N CYS A 37 -9.95 -0.54 0.54
CA CYS A 37 -9.74 0.43 1.61
C CYS A 37 -8.46 1.23 1.46
N ILE A 38 -8.42 2.38 2.11
CA ILE A 38 -7.23 3.24 2.21
C ILE A 38 -6.93 3.46 3.69
N VAL A 39 -5.68 3.26 4.06
CA VAL A 39 -5.21 3.41 5.44
C VAL A 39 -4.03 4.36 5.51
N SER A 40 -3.91 5.08 6.63
CA SER A 40 -2.75 5.92 6.94
C SER A 40 -2.42 5.84 8.42
N GLU A 41 -1.14 5.86 8.75
CA GLU A 41 -0.63 5.99 10.12
C GLU A 41 -0.40 7.47 10.50
N LEU A 42 -0.47 8.37 9.52
CA LEU A 42 -0.14 9.77 9.71
C LEU A 42 -1.40 10.58 10.04
N PHE A 43 -1.23 11.64 10.84
CA PHE A 43 -2.32 12.55 11.16
C PHE A 43 -2.92 13.21 9.91
N PRO A 44 -4.22 13.51 9.90
CA PRO A 44 -4.85 14.31 8.85
C PRO A 44 -4.06 15.60 8.58
N GLY A 45 -4.03 16.03 7.31
CA GLY A 45 -3.28 17.20 6.86
C GLY A 45 -1.77 16.97 6.69
N THR A 46 -1.22 15.79 7.01
CA THR A 46 0.22 15.53 6.84
C THR A 46 0.59 15.49 5.35
N PRO A 47 1.46 16.40 4.88
CA PRO A 47 1.87 16.45 3.48
C PRO A 47 2.85 15.32 3.13
N PRO A 48 3.10 15.07 1.81
CA PRO A 48 4.08 14.08 1.38
C PRO A 48 5.52 14.53 1.71
N HIS A 49 6.28 13.65 2.33
CA HIS A 49 7.71 13.84 2.63
C HIS A 49 8.53 12.62 2.22
N LYS A 50 9.77 12.82 1.78
CA LYS A 50 10.64 11.72 1.32
C LYS A 50 10.81 10.59 2.34
N HIS A 51 10.83 10.90 3.63
CA HIS A 51 11.00 9.91 4.70
C HIS A 51 9.69 9.21 5.11
N THR A 52 8.51 9.74 4.80
CA THR A 52 7.24 9.11 5.16
C THR A 52 6.95 7.87 4.30
N PHE A 53 7.39 7.85 3.05
CA PHE A 53 7.19 6.70 2.14
C PHE A 53 7.98 5.45 2.59
N PRO A 54 9.28 5.52 2.87
CA PRO A 54 10.01 4.36 3.42
C PRO A 54 9.43 3.87 4.75
N ARG A 55 9.05 4.79 5.63
CA ARG A 55 8.43 4.45 6.92
C ARG A 55 7.10 3.72 6.72
N ARG A 56 6.27 4.17 5.78
CA ARG A 56 5.00 3.54 5.45
C ARG A 56 5.17 2.11 4.91
N ASN A 57 6.26 1.82 4.18
CA ASN A 57 6.46 0.53 3.52
C ASN A 57 6.48 -0.65 4.50
N ARG A 58 6.81 -0.46 5.79
CA ARG A 58 6.70 -1.50 6.81
C ARG A 58 5.25 -1.98 7.00
N ILE A 59 4.28 -1.09 6.83
CA ILE A 59 2.86 -1.43 6.93
C ILE A 59 2.45 -2.23 5.68
N VAL A 60 2.92 -1.86 4.49
CA VAL A 60 2.69 -2.62 3.26
C VAL A 60 3.23 -4.04 3.42
N ALA A 61 4.48 -4.18 3.85
CA ALA A 61 5.09 -5.47 4.14
C ALA A 61 4.32 -6.26 5.22
N GLY A 62 3.86 -5.56 6.28
CA GLY A 62 3.12 -6.16 7.39
C GLY A 62 1.76 -6.72 7.00
N LEU A 63 1.04 -6.05 6.12
CA LEU A 63 -0.28 -6.46 5.63
C LEU A 63 -0.23 -7.53 4.53
N SER A 64 0.94 -7.78 3.95
CA SER A 64 1.13 -8.73 2.85
C SER A 64 1.61 -10.08 3.36
N LEU A 65 1.27 -11.17 2.68
CA LEU A 65 1.85 -12.50 2.89
C LEU A 65 3.27 -12.60 2.35
N GLY A 66 3.57 -11.84 1.31
CA GLY A 66 4.88 -11.74 0.69
C GLY A 66 4.96 -10.52 -0.22
N THR A 67 6.14 -10.23 -0.76
CA THR A 67 6.36 -9.13 -1.69
C THR A 67 6.92 -9.65 -2.99
N VAL A 68 6.31 -9.27 -4.11
CA VAL A 68 6.80 -9.56 -5.47
C VAL A 68 7.43 -8.30 -6.03
N VAL A 69 8.69 -8.38 -6.45
CA VAL A 69 9.40 -7.30 -7.14
C VAL A 69 9.54 -7.67 -8.61
N THR A 70 8.79 -6.96 -9.45
CA THR A 70 8.75 -7.20 -10.89
C THR A 70 9.88 -6.50 -11.62
N GLU A 71 10.25 -5.31 -11.17
CA GLU A 71 11.34 -4.50 -11.71
C GLU A 71 11.83 -3.53 -10.63
N ALA A 72 13.13 -3.43 -10.42
CA ALA A 72 13.75 -2.50 -9.51
C ALA A 72 15.20 -2.24 -9.89
N ALA A 73 15.60 -0.98 -10.01
CA ALA A 73 17.00 -0.59 -10.01
C ALA A 73 17.59 -0.75 -8.59
N LEU A 74 18.91 -0.80 -8.45
CA LEU A 74 19.60 -0.99 -7.16
C LEU A 74 19.26 0.06 -6.09
N GLN A 75 18.82 1.26 -6.50
CA GLN A 75 18.42 2.33 -5.58
C GLN A 75 16.90 2.49 -5.49
N SER A 76 16.13 1.52 -5.95
CA SER A 76 14.67 1.58 -5.94
C SER A 76 14.10 1.48 -4.53
N GLY A 77 13.05 2.27 -4.25
CA GLY A 77 12.25 2.14 -3.03
C GLY A 77 11.58 0.77 -2.86
N SER A 78 11.41 0.00 -3.94
CA SER A 78 10.90 -1.37 -3.90
C SER A 78 11.82 -2.31 -3.11
N LEU A 79 13.14 -2.10 -3.18
CA LEU A 79 14.10 -2.87 -2.39
C LEU A 79 13.95 -2.63 -0.88
N ILE A 80 13.53 -1.44 -0.48
CA ILE A 80 13.23 -1.13 0.93
C ILE A 80 12.05 -2.00 1.39
N THR A 81 10.99 -2.09 0.59
CA THR A 81 9.83 -2.93 0.91
C THR A 81 10.21 -4.41 0.96
N ALA A 82 10.99 -4.89 -0.02
CA ALA A 82 11.48 -6.27 -0.05
C ALA A 82 12.29 -6.61 1.22
N ARG A 83 13.20 -5.74 1.62
CA ARG A 83 13.98 -5.91 2.87
C ARG A 83 13.08 -5.97 4.10
N LEU A 84 12.13 -5.03 4.23
CA LEU A 84 11.19 -5.01 5.34
C LEU A 84 10.30 -6.26 5.39
N THR A 85 9.96 -6.83 4.23
CA THR A 85 9.24 -8.10 4.11
C THR A 85 10.07 -9.25 4.66
N SER A 86 11.35 -9.34 4.23
CA SER A 86 12.29 -10.36 4.72
C SER A 86 12.57 -10.23 6.23
N GLU A 87 12.76 -9.00 6.73
CA GLU A 87 12.95 -8.72 8.17
C GLU A 87 11.74 -9.17 9.03
N GLN A 88 10.55 -9.25 8.42
CA GLN A 88 9.33 -9.76 9.05
C GLN A 88 9.13 -11.28 8.87
N GLY A 89 10.13 -11.98 8.35
CA GLY A 89 10.10 -13.43 8.14
C GLY A 89 9.16 -13.87 7.00
N LYS A 90 8.81 -12.96 6.08
CA LYS A 90 7.91 -13.24 4.97
C LYS A 90 8.68 -13.41 3.67
N GLN A 91 8.05 -14.07 2.71
CA GLN A 91 8.67 -14.38 1.43
C GLN A 91 8.83 -13.17 0.54
N VAL A 92 9.97 -13.10 -0.14
CA VAL A 92 10.27 -12.13 -1.17
C VAL A 92 10.45 -12.88 -2.49
N PHE A 93 9.73 -12.44 -3.51
CA PHE A 93 9.80 -12.97 -4.86
C PHE A 93 10.37 -11.91 -5.79
N ALA A 94 11.16 -12.31 -6.76
CA ALA A 94 11.70 -11.40 -7.77
C ALA A 94 11.64 -12.01 -9.16
N LEU A 95 11.24 -11.19 -10.15
CA LEU A 95 11.25 -11.59 -11.55
C LEU A 95 12.65 -11.42 -12.12
N PRO A 96 13.16 -12.43 -12.83
CA PRO A 96 14.40 -12.30 -13.60
C PRO A 96 14.18 -11.39 -14.83
N SER A 97 15.24 -10.78 -15.30
CA SER A 97 15.24 -9.96 -16.51
C SER A 97 16.60 -10.08 -17.19
N ASP A 98 16.74 -9.45 -18.36
CA ASP A 98 18.01 -9.40 -19.06
C ASP A 98 19.08 -8.69 -18.23
N ASN A 99 20.33 -9.17 -18.32
CA ASN A 99 21.45 -8.62 -17.54
C ASN A 99 21.76 -7.15 -17.90
N ASP A 100 21.45 -6.75 -19.13
CA ASP A 100 21.68 -5.40 -19.62
C ASP A 100 20.60 -4.40 -19.17
N ASN A 101 19.51 -4.89 -18.57
CA ASN A 101 18.45 -4.04 -18.04
C ASN A 101 18.84 -3.46 -16.68
N VAL A 102 19.33 -2.20 -16.69
CA VAL A 102 19.72 -1.48 -15.48
C VAL A 102 18.56 -1.37 -14.45
N ASN A 103 17.32 -1.30 -14.94
CA ASN A 103 16.13 -1.22 -14.06
C ASN A 103 15.79 -2.55 -13.38
N ALA A 104 16.40 -3.67 -13.81
CA ALA A 104 16.16 -4.99 -13.21
C ALA A 104 17.30 -5.45 -12.30
N GLN A 105 18.40 -4.71 -12.21
CA GLN A 105 19.55 -5.09 -11.39
C GLN A 105 19.19 -5.31 -9.91
N GLY A 106 18.19 -4.58 -9.40
CA GLY A 106 17.67 -4.80 -8.05
C GLY A 106 16.97 -6.15 -7.90
N CYS A 107 16.28 -6.66 -8.93
CA CYS A 107 15.70 -8.00 -8.90
C CYS A 107 16.80 -9.06 -8.87
N HIS A 108 17.85 -8.93 -9.68
CA HIS A 108 19.01 -9.83 -9.66
C HIS A 108 19.72 -9.83 -8.30
N TYR A 109 19.87 -8.64 -7.71
CA TYR A 109 20.41 -8.50 -6.35
C TYR A 109 19.55 -9.25 -5.33
N LEU A 110 18.22 -9.07 -5.35
CA LEU A 110 17.31 -9.76 -4.44
C LEU A 110 17.37 -11.28 -4.58
N ILE A 111 17.41 -11.80 -5.82
CA ILE A 111 17.55 -13.24 -6.10
C ILE A 111 18.87 -13.76 -5.49
N ARG A 112 19.95 -13.04 -5.66
CA ARG A 112 21.25 -13.38 -5.09
C ARG A 112 21.25 -13.38 -3.55
N GLU A 113 20.45 -12.50 -2.93
CA GLU A 113 20.27 -12.42 -1.47
C GLU A 113 19.23 -13.42 -0.93
N GLY A 114 18.70 -14.31 -1.78
CA GLY A 114 17.80 -15.38 -1.36
C GLY A 114 16.32 -15.15 -1.63
N ALA A 115 15.94 -14.12 -2.38
CA ALA A 115 14.57 -14.00 -2.87
C ALA A 115 14.26 -15.12 -3.87
N THR A 116 13.04 -15.65 -3.80
CA THR A 116 12.59 -16.70 -4.72
C THR A 116 12.43 -16.13 -6.12
N LEU A 117 13.15 -16.70 -7.08
CA LEU A 117 12.97 -16.38 -8.49
C LEU A 117 11.64 -16.91 -8.96
N VAL A 118 10.81 -16.05 -9.56
CA VAL A 118 9.51 -16.41 -10.12
C VAL A 118 9.34 -15.81 -11.52
N TYR A 119 8.71 -16.54 -12.40
CA TYR A 119 8.39 -16.13 -13.77
C TYR A 119 6.93 -16.41 -14.15
N HIS A 120 6.16 -17.04 -13.22
CA HIS A 120 4.74 -17.30 -13.39
C HIS A 120 3.99 -17.08 -12.07
N PRO A 121 2.78 -16.48 -12.09
CA PRO A 121 1.99 -16.20 -10.86
C PRO A 121 1.67 -17.44 -10.03
N ASP A 122 1.47 -18.60 -10.66
CA ASP A 122 1.13 -19.84 -9.96
C ASP A 122 2.24 -20.32 -9.02
N GLN A 123 3.50 -19.98 -9.31
CA GLN A 123 4.62 -20.28 -8.42
C GLN A 123 4.48 -19.54 -7.09
N ILE A 124 4.06 -18.27 -7.13
CA ILE A 124 3.81 -17.45 -5.94
C ILE A 124 2.67 -18.06 -5.13
N MET A 125 1.58 -18.44 -5.80
CA MET A 125 0.42 -19.06 -5.16
C MET A 125 0.78 -20.40 -4.51
N SER A 126 1.57 -21.23 -5.19
CA SER A 126 2.05 -22.50 -4.65
C SER A 126 2.86 -22.31 -3.37
N ASP A 127 3.77 -21.34 -3.36
CA ASP A 127 4.63 -21.09 -2.21
C ASP A 127 3.89 -20.46 -1.02
N LEU A 128 2.83 -19.68 -1.29
CA LEU A 128 2.02 -19.03 -0.26
C LEU A 128 0.81 -19.84 0.19
N CYS A 129 0.45 -20.94 -0.50
CA CYS A 129 -0.76 -21.69 -0.21
C CYS A 129 -0.81 -22.24 1.21
N HIS A 130 0.34 -22.60 1.79
CA HIS A 130 0.41 -23.08 3.17
C HIS A 130 0.00 -22.03 4.20
N GLN A 131 0.23 -20.75 3.90
CA GLN A 131 -0.17 -19.64 4.77
C GLN A 131 -1.66 -19.30 4.64
N LEU A 132 -2.30 -19.76 3.57
CA LEU A 132 -3.73 -19.52 3.30
C LEU A 132 -4.63 -20.61 3.85
N LEU A 133 -4.07 -21.78 4.19
CA LEU A 133 -4.83 -22.96 4.62
C LEU A 133 -5.19 -23.00 6.10
N GLU A 134 -4.61 -22.15 6.93
CA GLU A 134 -5.08 -21.96 8.30
C GLU A 134 -6.13 -20.84 8.32
N PRO A 135 -7.42 -21.16 8.50
CA PRO A 135 -8.39 -20.14 8.82
C PRO A 135 -7.96 -19.53 10.15
N VAL A 136 -7.54 -18.26 10.13
CA VAL A 136 -7.44 -17.50 11.36
C VAL A 136 -8.82 -17.56 12.00
N GLN A 137 -8.98 -18.39 13.03
CA GLN A 137 -10.14 -18.32 13.91
C GLN A 137 -10.02 -16.94 14.58
N LEU A 138 -10.66 -15.96 13.96
CA LEU A 138 -10.99 -14.72 14.66
C LEU A 138 -11.87 -15.20 15.82
N SER A 139 -11.27 -15.36 16.99
CA SER A 139 -12.04 -15.47 18.21
C SER A 139 -13.03 -14.30 18.16
N GLU A 140 -14.31 -14.63 18.09
CA GLU A 140 -15.37 -13.64 18.25
C GLU A 140 -15.03 -12.89 19.53
N ALA A 141 -14.50 -11.68 19.38
CA ALA A 141 -14.39 -10.75 20.48
C ALA A 141 -15.85 -10.48 20.88
N LYS A 142 -16.28 -11.18 21.91
CA LYS A 142 -17.56 -10.93 22.54
C LYS A 142 -17.57 -9.47 22.94
N ASP A 143 -18.44 -8.76 22.25
CA ASP A 143 -19.20 -7.64 22.76
C ASP A 143 -18.43 -6.65 23.60
N ASP A 144 -18.13 -5.51 23.02
CA ASP A 144 -18.02 -4.35 23.86
C ASP A 144 -18.56 -3.10 23.16
N SER A 145 -19.37 -2.38 23.89
CA SER A 145 -20.17 -1.20 23.59
C SER A 145 -19.42 -0.04 22.88
N THR A 146 -18.15 -0.23 22.57
CA THR A 146 -17.31 0.73 21.84
C THR A 146 -17.58 0.76 20.33
N ALA A 147 -18.12 -0.33 19.75
CA ALA A 147 -18.46 -0.39 18.34
C ALA A 147 -19.65 0.52 17.97
N HIS A 148 -20.56 0.76 18.91
CA HIS A 148 -21.73 1.62 18.68
C HIS A 148 -21.38 3.10 18.58
N HIS A 149 -20.32 3.57 19.25
CA HIS A 149 -19.88 4.97 19.17
C HIS A 149 -19.10 5.27 17.89
N LEU A 150 -18.34 4.31 17.37
CA LEU A 150 -17.59 4.46 16.12
C LEU A 150 -18.51 4.46 14.88
N ASN A 151 -19.57 3.64 14.88
CA ASN A 151 -20.52 3.59 13.76
C ASN A 151 -21.35 4.86 13.63
N GLN A 152 -21.70 5.52 14.75
CA GLN A 152 -22.44 6.80 14.70
C GLN A 152 -21.59 7.98 14.22
N GLN A 153 -20.25 7.90 14.34
CA GLN A 153 -19.37 8.93 13.81
C GLN A 153 -19.06 8.72 12.32
N THR A 154 -19.02 7.47 11.84
CA THR A 154 -18.81 7.17 10.42
C THR A 154 -20.03 7.47 9.54
N GLU A 155 -21.25 7.37 10.08
CA GLU A 155 -22.46 7.77 9.35
C GLU A 155 -22.58 9.29 9.16
N ARG A 156 -21.93 10.09 10.00
CA ARG A 156 -21.89 11.56 9.86
C ARG A 156 -20.87 12.06 8.84
N LEU A 157 -19.90 11.21 8.47
CA LEU A 157 -18.88 11.49 7.46
C LEU A 157 -19.17 10.64 6.22
N GLY A 158 -20.15 11.06 5.42
CA GLY A 158 -20.41 10.41 4.13
C GLY A 158 -19.15 10.40 3.24
N PRO A 159 -19.06 9.46 2.26
CA PRO A 159 -17.87 9.27 1.42
C PRO A 159 -17.41 10.52 0.67
N GLN A 160 -18.23 11.56 0.61
CA GLN A 160 -17.94 12.83 -0.08
C GLN A 160 -17.15 13.83 0.78
N SER A 161 -17.12 13.68 2.11
CA SER A 161 -16.44 14.63 3.01
C SER A 161 -14.93 14.37 3.17
N LEU A 162 -14.44 13.21 2.75
CA LEU A 162 -13.02 12.85 2.86
C LEU A 162 -12.10 13.57 1.87
N PHE A 163 -12.68 14.20 0.83
CA PHE A 163 -11.92 14.92 -0.18
C PHE A 163 -12.62 16.26 -0.48
N SER A 164 -12.63 17.19 0.48
CA SER A 164 -13.06 18.55 0.23
C SER A 164 -12.08 19.22 -0.73
N ASP A 165 -12.62 19.77 -1.81
CA ASP A 165 -11.89 20.60 -2.76
C ASP A 165 -11.38 21.85 -2.02
N THR A 166 -10.12 21.84 -1.63
CA THR A 166 -9.42 23.08 -1.25
C THR A 166 -9.01 23.78 -2.55
N THR A 167 -9.97 24.38 -3.24
CA THR A 167 -9.67 25.42 -4.23
C THR A 167 -9.30 26.68 -3.46
N ALA A 168 -8.04 26.79 -3.06
CA ALA A 168 -7.48 28.07 -2.68
C ALA A 168 -7.34 28.90 -3.96
N THR A 169 -8.19 29.89 -4.13
CA THR A 169 -8.01 30.98 -5.11
C THR A 169 -6.70 31.67 -4.83
N PRO A 170 -5.85 31.92 -5.84
CA PRO A 170 -4.70 32.80 -5.66
C PRO A 170 -5.21 34.23 -5.42
N ASN A 171 -4.83 34.79 -4.30
CA ASN A 171 -5.05 36.20 -4.01
C ASN A 171 -3.97 37.01 -4.75
N ASP A 172 -4.30 37.51 -5.94
CA ASP A 172 -3.56 38.55 -6.63
C ASP A 172 -3.77 39.85 -5.88
N ASN A 173 -2.80 40.24 -5.07
CA ASN A 173 -2.62 41.63 -4.68
C ASN A 173 -1.18 41.86 -4.22
N VAL A 174 -0.32 42.16 -5.17
CA VAL A 174 0.92 42.91 -4.91
C VAL A 174 0.99 44.03 -5.94
N ASN A 175 0.78 45.23 -5.47
CA ASN A 175 1.14 46.48 -6.14
C ASN A 175 1.62 47.49 -5.06
N PRO A 176 2.47 48.48 -5.35
CA PRO A 176 3.60 48.55 -6.28
C PRO A 176 4.95 48.55 -5.54
#